data_ddc764ecbfa72a7490a37ea09bb3ce6c
#
_entry.id   ddc764ecbfa72a7490a37ea09bb3ce6c
#
_cell.length_a   1.000
_cell.length_b   1.000
_cell.length_c   1.000
_cell.angle_alpha   90.00
_cell.angle_beta   90.00
_cell.angle_gamma   90.00
#
_symmetry.space_group_name_H-M   'P 1'
#
loop_
_entity.id
_entity.type
_entity.pdbx_description
1 polymer ?
#
loop_
_entity_poly.entity_id
_entity_poly.type
_entity_poly.pdbx_seq_one_letter_code
_entity_poly.pdbx_strand_id
1 'polypeptide(L)'
;MNDYLIQYTLHLADNSLILGQRNSEWCGQGPVLEQDIAITNISLDLIGQARNFYQYAATLINNQRGAKAARPSGGAGPAGAATEDSLAYLRKEREFKNCLLVEQPNNDWAQTILRQFFFSQYQYLLFEQLPNSKDQQLAAIAEKSLKEITYHLRWSSEWVIRLGDGTEESHQRMIKAIDELWRYTGEMFTPAEYEKKSDIDFDKIKEDWSQKVKIVFDEASLIPPLGGDGATFMQTGGKTGKHTEHLGYILTELQYMQRAYPGCEW
;
A
#
# COMPACT_ATOMS: atom_id res chain seq x y z
N MET A 1 -8.00 -23.58 6.35
CA MET A 1 -6.96 -23.43 7.36
C MET A 1 -5.93 -22.33 7.03
N ASN A 2 -5.91 -21.76 5.82
CA ASN A 2 -4.97 -20.69 5.40
C ASN A 2 -5.67 -19.33 5.17
N ASP A 3 -6.80 -19.08 5.83
CA ASP A 3 -7.57 -17.84 5.59
C ASP A 3 -6.78 -16.58 5.99
N TYR A 4 -5.99 -16.65 7.04
CA TYR A 4 -5.12 -15.53 7.46
C TYR A 4 -4.05 -15.22 6.41
N LEU A 5 -3.43 -16.24 5.78
CA LEU A 5 -2.40 -16.04 4.76
C LEU A 5 -2.99 -15.40 3.51
N ILE A 6 -4.18 -15.82 3.09
CA ILE A 6 -4.92 -15.21 1.98
C ILE A 6 -5.19 -13.72 2.30
N GLN A 7 -5.72 -13.43 3.49
CA GLN A 7 -6.03 -12.06 3.87
C GLN A 7 -4.79 -11.19 4.00
N TYR A 8 -3.70 -11.73 4.53
CA TYR A 8 -2.43 -11.02 4.62
C TYR A 8 -1.82 -10.74 3.24
N THR A 9 -1.83 -11.74 2.34
CA THR A 9 -1.35 -11.56 0.97
C THR A 9 -2.20 -10.53 0.20
N LEU A 10 -3.53 -10.53 0.40
CA LEU A 10 -4.43 -9.51 -0.15
C LEU A 10 -4.13 -8.11 0.41
N HIS A 11 -3.85 -7.99 1.71
CA HIS A 11 -3.47 -6.72 2.32
C HIS A 11 -2.21 -6.13 1.68
N LEU A 12 -1.17 -6.95 1.47
CA LEU A 12 0.06 -6.50 0.80
C LEU A 12 -0.18 -6.09 -0.64
N ALA A 13 -1.00 -6.87 -1.38
CA ALA A 13 -1.40 -6.56 -2.74
C ALA A 13 -2.20 -5.26 -2.84
N ASP A 14 -3.20 -5.08 -1.97
CA ASP A 14 -4.08 -3.94 -1.96
C ASP A 14 -3.33 -2.64 -1.67
N ASN A 15 -2.41 -2.66 -0.71
CA ASN A 15 -1.55 -1.50 -0.44
C ASN A 15 -0.76 -1.08 -1.67
N SER A 16 -0.12 -2.03 -2.34
CA SER A 16 0.69 -1.75 -3.53
C SER A 16 -0.18 -1.28 -4.69
N LEU A 17 -1.33 -1.92 -4.95
CA LEU A 17 -2.24 -1.53 -6.03
C LEU A 17 -2.77 -0.10 -5.83
N ILE A 18 -3.30 0.20 -4.64
CA ILE A 18 -3.95 1.49 -4.39
C ILE A 18 -2.94 2.64 -4.39
N LEU A 19 -1.74 2.44 -3.80
CA LEU A 19 -0.69 3.44 -3.88
C LEU A 19 -0.18 3.63 -5.32
N GLY A 20 0.00 2.53 -6.06
CA GLY A 20 0.40 2.56 -7.47
C GLY A 20 -0.62 3.32 -8.32
N GLN A 21 -1.92 3.10 -8.12
CA GLN A 21 -2.99 3.83 -8.81
C GLN A 21 -2.95 5.32 -8.48
N ARG A 22 -2.81 5.70 -7.20
CA ARG A 22 -2.67 7.11 -6.80
C ARG A 22 -1.46 7.79 -7.43
N ASN A 23 -0.34 7.11 -7.48
CA ASN A 23 0.87 7.66 -8.10
C ASN A 23 0.73 7.77 -9.63
N SER A 24 0.04 6.84 -10.27
CA SER A 24 -0.19 6.86 -11.73
C SER A 24 -1.04 8.06 -12.20
N GLU A 25 -1.84 8.66 -11.32
CA GLU A 25 -2.58 9.89 -11.61
C GLU A 25 -1.66 11.09 -11.97
N TRP A 26 -0.37 11.01 -11.61
CA TRP A 26 0.65 12.00 -11.98
C TRP A 26 1.24 11.80 -13.38
N CYS A 27 0.97 10.68 -14.05
CA CYS A 27 1.53 10.39 -15.36
C CYS A 27 1.14 11.48 -16.38
N GLY A 28 2.14 12.17 -16.92
CA GLY A 28 1.96 13.33 -17.82
C GLY A 28 1.62 14.65 -17.10
N GLN A 29 1.63 14.70 -15.77
CA GLN A 29 1.29 15.87 -14.97
C GLN A 29 2.37 16.21 -13.91
N GLY A 30 3.47 15.49 -13.88
CA GLY A 30 4.57 15.72 -12.94
C GLY A 30 5.17 17.12 -13.08
N PRO A 31 5.75 17.68 -12.00
CA PRO A 31 6.23 19.06 -11.98
C PRO A 31 7.38 19.32 -12.97
N VAL A 32 8.17 18.31 -13.27
CA VAL A 32 9.22 18.29 -14.31
C VAL A 32 9.34 16.88 -14.88
N LEU A 33 9.87 16.74 -16.10
CA LEU A 33 9.90 15.47 -16.83
C LEU A 33 10.56 14.33 -16.04
N GLU A 34 11.67 14.60 -15.38
CA GLU A 34 12.42 13.59 -14.60
C GLU A 34 11.60 13.04 -13.44
N GLN A 35 10.77 13.86 -12.83
CA GLN A 35 9.92 13.45 -11.71
C GLN A 35 8.65 12.76 -12.17
N ASP A 36 8.12 13.16 -13.30
CA ASP A 36 7.02 12.43 -13.96
C ASP A 36 7.45 11.00 -14.30
N ILE A 37 8.61 10.84 -14.93
CA ILE A 37 9.19 9.54 -15.25
C ILE A 37 9.45 8.73 -13.96
N ALA A 38 10.00 9.36 -12.93
CA ALA A 38 10.31 8.66 -11.67
C ALA A 38 9.05 8.13 -10.97
N ILE A 39 8.02 8.95 -10.81
CA ILE A 39 6.78 8.51 -10.14
C ILE A 39 5.99 7.52 -10.98
N THR A 40 6.05 7.62 -12.32
CA THR A 40 5.47 6.64 -13.23
C THR A 40 6.15 5.28 -13.08
N ASN A 41 7.48 5.23 -12.99
CA ASN A 41 8.22 3.99 -12.75
C ASN A 41 7.91 3.40 -11.37
N ILE A 42 7.82 4.22 -10.33
CA ILE A 42 7.39 3.79 -8.99
C ILE A 42 5.98 3.19 -9.05
N SER A 43 5.07 3.79 -9.82
CA SER A 43 3.72 3.25 -10.02
C SER A 43 3.74 1.88 -10.69
N LEU A 44 4.56 1.69 -11.74
CA LEU A 44 4.71 0.41 -12.42
C LEU A 44 5.30 -0.67 -11.50
N ASP A 45 6.29 -0.34 -10.69
CA ASP A 45 6.86 -1.25 -9.71
C ASP A 45 5.80 -1.69 -8.68
N LEU A 46 5.02 -0.76 -8.15
CA LEU A 46 3.94 -1.03 -7.19
C LEU A 46 2.83 -1.91 -7.80
N ILE A 47 2.43 -1.66 -9.05
CA ILE A 47 1.47 -2.50 -9.78
C ILE A 47 2.06 -3.90 -10.02
N GLY A 48 3.34 -4.00 -10.35
CA GLY A 48 4.06 -5.27 -10.48
C GLY A 48 4.11 -6.07 -9.18
N GLN A 49 4.37 -5.40 -8.06
CA GLN A 49 4.31 -6.00 -6.73
C GLN A 49 2.89 -6.50 -6.40
N ALA A 50 1.88 -5.67 -6.63
CA ALA A 50 0.47 -6.02 -6.42
C ALA A 50 0.10 -7.27 -7.23
N ARG A 51 0.51 -7.33 -8.51
CA ARG A 51 0.30 -8.50 -9.38
C ARG A 51 0.90 -9.77 -8.79
N ASN A 52 2.16 -9.73 -8.34
CA ASN A 52 2.81 -10.89 -7.74
C ASN A 52 2.04 -11.40 -6.50
N PHE A 53 1.62 -10.51 -5.61
CA PHE A 53 0.83 -10.88 -4.44
C PHE A 53 -0.58 -11.39 -4.82
N TYR A 54 -1.27 -10.76 -5.77
CA TYR A 54 -2.58 -11.24 -6.22
C TYR A 54 -2.52 -12.61 -6.89
N GLN A 55 -1.51 -12.89 -7.70
CA GLN A 55 -1.29 -14.23 -8.28
C GLN A 55 -1.11 -15.27 -7.18
N TYR A 56 -0.34 -14.94 -6.15
CA TYR A 56 -0.18 -15.84 -5.02
C TYR A 56 -1.48 -16.00 -4.22
N ALA A 57 -2.19 -14.93 -3.93
CA ALA A 57 -3.51 -14.99 -3.27
C ALA A 57 -4.51 -15.83 -4.07
N ALA A 58 -4.56 -15.65 -5.39
CA ALA A 58 -5.40 -16.44 -6.29
C ALA A 58 -5.07 -17.94 -6.21
N THR A 59 -3.79 -18.29 -6.19
CA THR A 59 -3.34 -19.69 -6.01
C THR A 59 -3.83 -20.26 -4.67
N LEU A 60 -3.68 -19.54 -3.57
CA LEU A 60 -4.14 -19.96 -2.24
C LEU A 60 -5.66 -20.15 -2.21
N ILE A 61 -6.44 -19.21 -2.79
CA ILE A 61 -7.90 -19.27 -2.87
C ILE A 61 -8.35 -20.49 -3.69
N ASN A 62 -7.77 -20.72 -4.85
CA ASN A 62 -8.12 -21.82 -5.74
C ASN A 62 -7.81 -23.18 -5.10
N ASN A 63 -6.66 -23.31 -4.44
CA ASN A 63 -6.31 -24.52 -3.69
C ASN A 63 -7.29 -24.79 -2.54
N GLN A 64 -7.74 -23.76 -1.83
CA GLN A 64 -8.74 -23.90 -0.78
C GLN A 64 -10.12 -24.32 -1.34
N ARG A 65 -10.51 -23.79 -2.51
CA ARG A 65 -11.77 -24.17 -3.19
C ARG A 65 -11.69 -25.59 -3.72
N GLY A 66 -10.59 -26.00 -4.37
CA GLY A 66 -10.36 -27.35 -4.85
C GLY A 66 -10.43 -28.39 -3.72
N ALA A 67 -9.83 -28.11 -2.57
CA ALA A 67 -9.93 -28.95 -1.39
C ALA A 67 -11.35 -29.08 -0.80
N LYS A 68 -12.22 -28.07 -1.00
CA LYS A 68 -13.63 -28.11 -0.61
C LYS A 68 -14.50 -28.83 -1.65
N ALA A 69 -14.17 -28.68 -2.95
CA ALA A 69 -14.89 -29.33 -4.04
C ALA A 69 -14.66 -30.85 -4.13
N ALA A 70 -13.57 -31.34 -3.54
CA ALA A 70 -13.30 -32.78 -3.40
C ALA A 70 -14.25 -33.49 -2.38
N ARG A 71 -15.13 -32.76 -1.69
CA ARG A 71 -16.26 -33.35 -0.93
C ARG A 71 -17.46 -33.49 -1.86
N PRO A 72 -18.03 -34.68 -2.07
CA PRO A 72 -19.14 -34.88 -3.01
C PRO A 72 -20.43 -34.26 -2.46
N SER A 73 -20.76 -33.09 -2.93
CA SER A 73 -22.10 -32.54 -2.90
C SER A 73 -22.41 -31.99 -4.27
N GLY A 74 -23.34 -32.65 -4.97
CA GLY A 74 -23.63 -32.47 -6.36
C GLY A 74 -23.92 -31.03 -6.77
N GLY A 75 -23.46 -30.69 -7.96
CA GLY A 75 -24.05 -29.67 -8.82
C GLY A 75 -23.30 -28.33 -8.85
N ALA A 76 -22.99 -28.00 -10.06
CA ALA A 76 -22.47 -26.76 -10.63
C ALA A 76 -20.94 -26.70 -10.76
N GLY A 77 -20.50 -26.56 -12.01
CA GLY A 77 -19.14 -26.37 -12.42
C GLY A 77 -18.48 -25.14 -11.79
N PRO A 78 -17.17 -24.98 -11.93
CA PRO A 78 -16.42 -24.01 -11.17
C PRO A 78 -16.94 -22.62 -11.46
N ALA A 79 -17.58 -21.98 -10.48
CA ALA A 79 -17.63 -20.53 -10.42
C ALA A 79 -16.18 -20.07 -10.61
N GLY A 80 -15.91 -19.24 -11.61
CA GLY A 80 -14.59 -18.98 -12.18
C GLY A 80 -13.47 -18.94 -11.16
N ALA A 81 -12.31 -19.54 -11.50
CA ALA A 81 -11.13 -19.52 -10.68
C ALA A 81 -10.75 -18.08 -10.34
N ALA A 82 -10.26 -17.84 -9.13
CA ALA A 82 -9.71 -16.53 -8.79
C ALA A 82 -8.46 -16.27 -9.65
N THR A 83 -8.37 -15.07 -10.20
CA THR A 83 -7.21 -14.55 -10.94
C THR A 83 -6.76 -13.25 -10.31
N GLU A 84 -5.54 -12.80 -10.62
CA GLU A 84 -5.08 -11.48 -10.20
C GLU A 84 -6.06 -10.38 -10.62
N ASP A 85 -6.58 -10.43 -11.84
CA ASP A 85 -7.52 -9.43 -12.36
C ASP A 85 -8.87 -9.46 -11.62
N SER A 86 -9.40 -10.66 -11.31
CA SER A 86 -10.62 -10.75 -10.52
C SER A 86 -10.45 -10.17 -9.10
N LEU A 87 -9.25 -10.30 -8.54
CA LEU A 87 -8.93 -9.76 -7.22
C LEU A 87 -8.68 -8.24 -7.25
N ALA A 88 -8.13 -7.69 -8.33
CA ALA A 88 -7.93 -6.26 -8.50
C ALA A 88 -9.22 -5.52 -8.91
N TYR A 89 -9.96 -6.06 -9.90
CA TYR A 89 -10.99 -5.29 -10.60
C TYR A 89 -12.43 -5.65 -10.26
N LEU A 90 -12.69 -6.78 -9.59
CA LEU A 90 -14.08 -7.22 -9.37
C LEU A 90 -14.50 -7.21 -7.90
N ARG A 91 -13.58 -7.01 -6.95
CA ARG A 91 -13.91 -6.89 -5.53
C ARG A 91 -14.62 -5.57 -5.24
N LYS A 92 -15.48 -5.59 -4.21
CA LYS A 92 -16.14 -4.40 -3.69
C LYS A 92 -15.21 -3.69 -2.70
N GLU A 93 -15.45 -2.41 -2.45
CA GLU A 93 -14.69 -1.57 -1.53
C GLU A 93 -14.38 -2.26 -0.19
N ARG A 94 -15.37 -2.82 0.48
CA ARG A 94 -15.22 -3.48 1.78
C ARG A 94 -14.40 -4.78 1.76
N GLU A 95 -14.07 -5.27 0.59
CA GLU A 95 -13.23 -6.46 0.41
C GLU A 95 -11.74 -6.10 0.26
N PHE A 96 -11.43 -4.81 0.08
CA PHE A 96 -10.06 -4.30 0.10
C PHE A 96 -9.56 -4.18 1.54
N LYS A 97 -8.24 -4.28 1.69
CA LYS A 97 -7.55 -4.33 2.99
C LYS A 97 -6.35 -3.40 3.08
N ASN A 98 -6.25 -2.44 2.17
CA ASN A 98 -5.18 -1.45 2.20
C ASN A 98 -5.28 -0.55 3.44
N CYS A 99 -4.14 -0.04 3.90
CA CYS A 99 -4.10 1.02 4.91
C CYS A 99 -4.75 2.31 4.38
N LEU A 100 -5.38 3.07 5.26
CA LEU A 100 -6.03 4.33 4.90
C LEU A 100 -5.06 5.37 4.32
N LEU A 101 -3.78 5.31 4.69
CA LEU A 101 -2.75 6.22 4.19
C LEU A 101 -2.64 6.17 2.66
N VAL A 102 -2.63 4.97 2.06
CA VAL A 102 -2.35 4.80 0.62
C VAL A 102 -3.49 5.25 -0.28
N GLU A 103 -4.71 5.38 0.24
CA GLU A 103 -5.88 5.83 -0.52
C GLU A 103 -6.09 7.34 -0.48
N GLN A 104 -5.30 8.09 0.33
CA GLN A 104 -5.45 9.53 0.44
C GLN A 104 -5.19 10.25 -0.90
N PRO A 105 -5.88 11.36 -1.18
CA PRO A 105 -5.76 12.05 -2.46
C PRO A 105 -4.36 12.62 -2.68
N ASN A 106 -4.02 12.89 -3.93
CA ASN A 106 -2.73 13.50 -4.29
C ASN A 106 -2.65 14.96 -3.85
N ASN A 107 -3.72 15.72 -3.97
CA ASN A 107 -3.81 17.17 -3.76
C ASN A 107 -2.69 17.93 -4.50
N ASP A 108 -1.48 17.97 -3.89
CA ASP A 108 -0.30 18.55 -4.50
C ASP A 108 0.92 17.62 -4.43
N TRP A 109 2.04 18.09 -4.97
CA TRP A 109 3.27 17.30 -5.01
C TRP A 109 3.83 17.01 -3.62
N ALA A 110 3.72 17.94 -2.67
CA ALA A 110 4.20 17.74 -1.29
C ALA A 110 3.44 16.62 -0.59
N GLN A 111 2.11 16.59 -0.72
CA GLN A 111 1.28 15.54 -0.13
C GLN A 111 1.56 14.18 -0.77
N THR A 112 1.70 14.13 -2.09
CA THR A 112 2.04 12.89 -2.81
C THR A 112 3.39 12.33 -2.37
N ILE A 113 4.42 13.17 -2.31
CA ILE A 113 5.77 12.78 -1.88
C ILE A 113 5.77 12.30 -0.44
N LEU A 114 5.09 13.02 0.46
CA LEU A 114 5.05 12.64 1.88
C LEU A 114 4.31 11.32 2.10
N ARG A 115 3.17 11.09 1.41
CA ARG A 115 2.47 9.81 1.43
C ARG A 115 3.36 8.68 0.94
N GLN A 116 4.05 8.87 -0.18
CA GLN A 116 5.00 7.90 -0.72
C GLN A 116 6.14 7.60 0.26
N PHE A 117 6.72 8.64 0.88
CA PHE A 117 7.80 8.49 1.85
C PHE A 117 7.35 7.69 3.07
N PHE A 118 6.23 8.07 3.70
CA PHE A 118 5.74 7.38 4.89
C PHE A 118 5.47 5.90 4.63
N PHE A 119 4.85 5.61 3.48
CA PHE A 119 4.55 4.23 3.14
C PHE A 119 5.79 3.44 2.70
N SER A 120 6.70 4.03 1.92
CA SER A 120 7.94 3.37 1.52
C SER A 120 8.84 3.05 2.71
N GLN A 121 8.93 3.94 3.70
CA GLN A 121 9.69 3.67 4.92
C GLN A 121 9.10 2.50 5.73
N TYR A 122 7.77 2.42 5.82
CA TYR A 122 7.08 1.28 6.43
C TYR A 122 7.29 -0.01 5.64
N GLN A 123 7.08 0.04 4.33
CA GLN A 123 7.18 -1.11 3.44
C GLN A 123 8.61 -1.67 3.41
N TYR A 124 9.62 -0.80 3.44
CA TYR A 124 11.01 -1.20 3.53
C TYR A 124 11.28 -2.04 4.78
N LEU A 125 10.93 -1.53 5.96
CA LEU A 125 11.12 -2.24 7.23
C LEU A 125 10.32 -3.55 7.31
N LEU A 126 9.11 -3.56 6.78
CA LEU A 126 8.29 -4.76 6.70
C LEU A 126 8.93 -5.82 5.79
N PHE A 127 9.44 -5.40 4.62
CA PHE A 127 10.02 -6.32 3.63
C PHE A 127 11.47 -6.74 3.98
N GLU A 128 12.12 -6.09 4.95
CA GLU A 128 13.34 -6.62 5.57
C GLU A 128 13.05 -7.81 6.50
N GLN A 129 11.86 -7.87 7.10
CA GLN A 129 11.47 -8.98 7.97
C GLN A 129 10.81 -10.14 7.21
N LEU A 130 10.03 -9.87 6.16
CA LEU A 130 9.27 -10.87 5.39
C LEU A 130 10.09 -12.01 4.79
N PRO A 131 11.38 -11.85 4.35
CA PRO A 131 12.20 -12.97 3.89
C PRO A 131 12.41 -14.06 4.94
N ASN A 132 12.22 -13.76 6.22
CA ASN A 132 12.27 -14.74 7.30
C ASN A 132 10.92 -15.47 7.53
N SER A 133 9.91 -15.19 6.72
CA SER A 133 8.60 -15.84 6.80
C SER A 133 8.71 -17.36 6.59
N LYS A 134 7.90 -18.11 7.30
CA LYS A 134 7.73 -19.57 7.08
C LYS A 134 7.12 -19.88 5.71
N ASP A 135 6.44 -18.91 5.11
CA ASP A 135 5.87 -19.03 3.77
C ASP A 135 6.91 -18.60 2.74
N GLN A 136 7.49 -19.56 2.04
CA GLN A 136 8.58 -19.34 1.08
C GLN A 136 8.17 -18.49 -0.11
N GLN A 137 6.91 -18.59 -0.56
CA GLN A 137 6.43 -17.78 -1.69
C GLN A 137 6.30 -16.31 -1.31
N LEU A 138 5.77 -16.04 -0.13
CA LEU A 138 5.68 -14.69 0.42
C LEU A 138 7.08 -14.07 0.62
N ALA A 139 8.00 -14.87 1.18
CA ALA A 139 9.39 -14.46 1.37
C ALA A 139 10.08 -14.09 0.04
N ALA A 140 9.91 -14.92 -0.99
CA ALA A 140 10.52 -14.68 -2.32
C ALA A 140 9.97 -13.43 -3.00
N ILE A 141 8.64 -13.16 -2.88
CA ILE A 141 8.05 -11.93 -3.44
C ILE A 141 8.61 -10.70 -2.71
N ALA A 142 8.70 -10.76 -1.37
CA ALA A 142 9.23 -9.66 -0.57
C ALA A 142 10.70 -9.38 -0.89
N GLU A 143 11.55 -10.39 -0.98
CA GLU A 143 12.97 -10.25 -1.33
C GLU A 143 13.17 -9.59 -2.70
N LYS A 144 12.37 -10.01 -3.70
CA LYS A 144 12.40 -9.39 -5.03
C LYS A 144 12.01 -7.92 -4.97
N SER A 145 10.92 -7.60 -4.29
CA SER A 145 10.36 -6.25 -4.21
C SER A 145 11.20 -5.29 -3.38
N LEU A 146 12.00 -5.79 -2.44
CA LEU A 146 12.81 -4.96 -1.54
C LEU A 146 13.78 -4.04 -2.31
N LYS A 147 14.29 -4.48 -3.45
CA LYS A 147 15.19 -3.66 -4.29
C LYS A 147 14.47 -2.43 -4.87
N GLU A 148 13.25 -2.61 -5.34
CA GLU A 148 12.39 -1.55 -5.87
C GLU A 148 12.04 -0.57 -4.75
N ILE A 149 11.61 -1.10 -3.60
CA ILE A 149 11.24 -0.29 -2.42
C ILE A 149 12.42 0.52 -1.90
N THR A 150 13.64 0.00 -1.96
CA THR A 150 14.86 0.75 -1.59
C THR A 150 15.01 2.01 -2.45
N TYR A 151 14.72 1.91 -3.75
CA TYR A 151 14.71 3.07 -4.64
C TYR A 151 13.57 4.03 -4.30
N HIS A 152 12.35 3.51 -4.09
CA HIS A 152 11.18 4.33 -3.73
C HIS A 152 11.41 5.15 -2.46
N LEU A 153 12.00 4.50 -1.44
CA LEU A 153 12.33 5.15 -0.18
C LEU A 153 13.38 6.23 -0.37
N ARG A 154 14.49 5.92 -1.06
CA ARG A 154 15.54 6.91 -1.30
C ARG A 154 15.00 8.12 -2.05
N TRP A 155 14.30 7.90 -3.16
CA TRP A 155 13.76 8.96 -3.99
C TRP A 155 12.79 9.85 -3.20
N SER A 156 11.85 9.26 -2.47
CA SER A 156 10.86 10.03 -1.70
C SER A 156 11.49 10.78 -0.51
N SER A 157 12.48 10.18 0.18
CA SER A 157 13.22 10.85 1.26
C SER A 157 13.96 12.09 0.78
N GLU A 158 14.70 11.97 -0.35
CA GLU A 158 15.40 13.10 -0.97
C GLU A 158 14.44 14.23 -1.35
N TRP A 159 13.23 13.89 -1.80
CA TRP A 159 12.21 14.89 -2.13
C TRP A 159 11.58 15.53 -0.90
N VAL A 160 11.36 14.79 0.20
CA VAL A 160 10.92 15.38 1.47
C VAL A 160 11.93 16.44 1.93
N ILE A 161 13.23 16.12 1.90
CA ILE A 161 14.29 17.05 2.28
C ILE A 161 14.28 18.29 1.37
N ARG A 162 14.27 18.10 0.06
CA ARG A 162 14.27 19.21 -0.91
C ARG A 162 13.07 20.15 -0.78
N LEU A 163 11.89 19.60 -0.50
CA LEU A 163 10.68 20.41 -0.34
C LEU A 163 10.64 21.10 1.02
N GLY A 164 11.12 20.42 2.07
CA GLY A 164 11.14 20.97 3.42
C GLY A 164 12.17 22.08 3.61
N ASP A 165 13.38 21.88 3.08
CA ASP A 165 14.48 22.86 3.16
C ASP A 165 14.57 23.79 1.92
N GLY A 166 13.53 23.81 1.09
CA GLY A 166 13.51 24.56 -0.17
C GLY A 166 13.03 26.01 0.01
N THR A 167 11.95 26.35 -0.69
CA THR A 167 11.32 27.67 -0.57
C THR A 167 10.31 27.71 0.58
N GLU A 168 9.99 28.90 1.06
CA GLU A 168 8.92 29.07 2.07
C GLU A 168 7.61 28.42 1.60
N GLU A 169 7.25 28.55 0.32
CA GLU A 169 6.06 27.92 -0.23
C GLU A 169 6.11 26.39 -0.14
N SER A 170 7.21 25.76 -0.55
CA SER A 170 7.34 24.32 -0.50
C SER A 170 7.34 23.81 0.95
N HIS A 171 7.98 24.53 1.84
CA HIS A 171 7.99 24.25 3.28
C HIS A 171 6.57 24.26 3.89
N GLN A 172 5.79 25.31 3.60
CA GLN A 172 4.41 25.41 4.10
C GLN A 172 3.50 24.32 3.53
N ARG A 173 3.71 23.92 2.26
CA ARG A 173 3.00 22.77 1.67
C ARG A 173 3.35 21.45 2.37
N MET A 174 4.62 21.26 2.75
CA MET A 174 5.04 20.08 3.53
C MET A 174 4.42 20.06 4.93
N ILE A 175 4.39 21.20 5.64
CA ILE A 175 3.71 21.30 6.95
C ILE A 175 2.23 20.90 6.81
N LYS A 176 1.54 21.45 5.80
CA LYS A 176 0.15 21.11 5.54
C LYS A 176 -0.02 19.61 5.24
N ALA A 177 0.85 19.04 4.41
CA ALA A 177 0.81 17.61 4.10
C ALA A 177 1.02 16.73 5.35
N ILE A 178 1.89 17.14 6.28
CA ILE A 178 2.09 16.46 7.55
C ILE A 178 0.80 16.49 8.37
N ASP A 179 0.16 17.64 8.53
CA ASP A 179 -1.09 17.78 9.29
C ASP A 179 -2.22 16.90 8.73
N GLU A 180 -2.31 16.80 7.41
CA GLU A 180 -3.33 16.00 6.74
C GLU A 180 -3.07 14.49 6.81
N LEU A 181 -1.82 14.04 6.62
CA LEU A 181 -1.49 12.64 6.47
C LEU A 181 -1.10 11.93 7.77
N TRP A 182 -0.57 12.66 8.76
CA TRP A 182 -0.03 12.03 9.99
C TRP A 182 -1.03 11.13 10.69
N ARG A 183 -2.30 11.53 10.72
CA ARG A 183 -3.37 10.78 11.37
C ARG A 183 -3.62 9.37 10.80
N TYR A 184 -3.13 9.09 9.58
CA TYR A 184 -3.28 7.80 8.91
C TYR A 184 -2.06 6.89 9.08
N THR A 185 -0.97 7.36 9.70
CA THR A 185 0.26 6.58 9.83
C THR A 185 0.15 5.48 10.89
N GLY A 186 -0.60 5.70 11.96
CA GLY A 186 -0.69 4.76 13.10
C GLY A 186 -1.28 3.40 12.74
N GLU A 187 -2.17 3.34 11.73
CA GLU A 187 -2.76 2.09 11.27
C GLU A 187 -1.73 1.10 10.73
N MET A 188 -0.66 1.59 10.10
CA MET A 188 0.41 0.73 9.57
C MET A 188 0.99 -0.19 10.64
N PHE A 189 1.11 0.29 11.87
CA PHE A 189 1.73 -0.40 13.01
C PHE A 189 0.73 -1.14 13.89
N THR A 190 -0.57 -1.03 13.61
CA THR A 190 -1.61 -1.73 14.36
C THR A 190 -1.97 -3.01 13.62
N PRO A 191 -1.51 -4.20 14.08
CA PRO A 191 -1.72 -5.43 13.35
C PRO A 191 -3.20 -5.85 13.38
N ALA A 192 -3.75 -6.16 12.20
CA ALA A 192 -5.04 -6.82 12.08
C ALA A 192 -4.94 -8.30 12.51
N GLU A 193 -6.07 -8.97 12.71
CA GLU A 193 -6.11 -10.37 13.19
C GLU A 193 -5.33 -11.35 12.28
N TYR A 194 -5.31 -11.08 10.96
CA TYR A 194 -4.55 -11.91 10.03
C TYR A 194 -3.05 -11.61 10.06
N GLU A 195 -2.62 -10.42 10.46
CA GLU A 195 -1.21 -10.04 10.62
C GLU A 195 -0.60 -10.57 11.92
N LYS A 196 -1.39 -10.72 12.98
CA LYS A 196 -0.94 -11.27 14.27
C LYS A 196 -0.39 -12.71 14.19
N LYS A 197 -0.66 -13.40 13.08
CA LYS A 197 -0.12 -14.74 12.81
C LYS A 197 1.14 -14.74 11.97
N SER A 198 1.58 -13.58 11.50
CA SER A 198 2.90 -13.42 10.91
C SER A 198 3.94 -13.32 12.02
N ASP A 199 5.18 -13.69 11.71
CA ASP A 199 6.31 -13.55 12.63
C ASP A 199 6.91 -12.13 12.57
N ILE A 200 6.10 -11.09 12.24
CA ILE A 200 6.50 -9.70 12.07
C ILE A 200 6.42 -8.95 13.41
N ASP A 201 7.49 -8.24 13.75
CA ASP A 201 7.55 -7.37 14.92
C ASP A 201 7.12 -5.94 14.55
N PHE A 202 5.81 -5.66 14.68
CA PHE A 202 5.25 -4.33 14.37
C PHE A 202 5.69 -3.23 15.34
N ASP A 203 6.02 -3.57 16.58
CA ASP A 203 6.51 -2.59 17.56
C ASP A 203 7.90 -2.12 17.17
N LYS A 204 8.77 -3.07 16.77
CA LYS A 204 10.10 -2.76 16.23
C LYS A 204 10.02 -1.92 14.95
N ILE A 205 9.12 -2.29 14.01
CA ILE A 205 8.91 -1.50 12.79
C ILE A 205 8.50 -0.07 13.14
N LYS A 206 7.59 0.11 14.10
CA LYS A 206 7.12 1.44 14.53
C LYS A 206 8.26 2.28 15.11
N GLU A 207 9.08 1.68 15.97
CA GLU A 207 10.25 2.35 16.58
C GLU A 207 11.23 2.79 15.49
N ASP A 208 11.65 1.87 14.63
CA ASP A 208 12.62 2.13 13.56
C ASP A 208 12.06 3.15 12.54
N TRP A 209 10.79 3.04 12.18
CA TRP A 209 10.10 3.99 11.31
C TRP A 209 10.13 5.41 11.91
N SER A 210 9.78 5.52 13.18
CA SER A 210 9.75 6.83 13.87
C SER A 210 11.13 7.48 13.91
N GLN A 211 12.17 6.69 14.16
CA GLN A 211 13.56 7.18 14.16
C GLN A 211 14.00 7.64 12.76
N LYS A 212 13.69 6.86 11.72
CA LYS A 212 14.07 7.18 10.33
C LYS A 212 13.32 8.41 9.81
N VAL A 213 12.01 8.50 10.07
CA VAL A 213 11.20 9.68 9.72
C VAL A 213 11.75 10.92 10.42
N LYS A 214 12.11 10.82 11.71
CA LYS A 214 12.71 11.93 12.44
C LYS A 214 14.00 12.42 11.80
N ILE A 215 14.90 11.53 11.39
CA ILE A 215 16.17 11.89 10.72
C ILE A 215 15.88 12.72 9.45
N VAL A 216 14.97 12.22 8.57
CA VAL A 216 14.62 12.91 7.33
C VAL A 216 13.95 14.26 7.61
N PHE A 217 13.10 14.34 8.63
CA PHE A 217 12.44 15.58 9.01
C PHE A 217 13.40 16.60 9.60
N ASP A 218 14.37 16.16 10.43
CA ASP A 218 15.41 17.04 10.97
C ASP A 218 16.24 17.67 9.82
N GLU A 219 16.60 16.89 8.78
CA GLU A 219 17.30 17.40 7.59
C GLU A 219 16.41 18.33 6.74
N ALA A 220 15.11 18.09 6.73
CA ALA A 220 14.11 18.89 6.00
C ALA A 220 13.64 20.13 6.76
N SER A 221 14.14 20.40 7.96
CA SER A 221 13.65 21.46 8.86
C SER A 221 12.16 21.33 9.19
N LEU A 222 11.63 20.10 9.18
CA LEU A 222 10.23 19.77 9.47
C LEU A 222 10.08 19.21 10.89
N ILE A 223 8.94 19.44 11.49
CA ILE A 223 8.64 18.96 12.85
C ILE A 223 7.49 17.97 12.75
N PRO A 224 7.68 16.71 13.19
CA PRO A 224 6.56 15.79 13.30
C PRO A 224 5.54 16.32 14.31
N PRO A 225 4.23 16.08 14.14
CA PRO A 225 3.25 16.46 15.14
C PRO A 225 3.64 15.85 16.48
N LEU A 226 3.98 16.71 17.43
CA LEU A 226 4.31 16.27 18.78
C LEU A 226 3.07 15.61 19.39
N GLY A 227 3.21 14.35 19.78
CA GLY A 227 2.32 13.78 20.77
C GLY A 227 2.49 14.54 22.08
N GLY A 228 1.90 15.73 22.16
CA GLY A 228 1.58 16.36 23.45
C GLY A 228 0.47 15.55 24.12
N ASP A 229 0.07 15.88 25.34
CA ASP A 229 -0.98 15.18 26.13
C ASP A 229 -2.35 15.04 25.42
N GLY A 230 -2.48 15.46 24.17
CA GLY A 230 -3.50 15.11 23.19
C GLY A 230 -2.89 14.21 22.14
N ALA A 231 -2.84 12.89 22.40
CA ALA A 231 -2.45 11.90 21.40
C ALA A 231 -3.21 12.19 20.10
N THR A 232 -2.48 12.48 19.00
CA THR A 232 -3.11 12.68 17.70
C THR A 232 -3.96 11.46 17.41
N PHE A 233 -5.28 11.66 17.26
CA PHE A 233 -6.20 10.56 17.01
C PHE A 233 -5.81 9.88 15.71
N MET A 234 -5.42 8.61 15.79
CA MET A 234 -5.04 7.82 14.61
C MET A 234 -6.27 7.19 13.96
N GLN A 235 -6.45 7.46 12.69
CA GLN A 235 -7.49 6.85 11.87
C GLN A 235 -7.13 5.40 11.58
N THR A 236 -8.10 4.50 11.71
CA THR A 236 -7.94 3.07 11.46
C THR A 236 -9.20 2.51 10.83
N GLY A 237 -9.09 1.39 10.13
CA GLY A 237 -10.24 0.70 9.54
C GLY A 237 -9.96 0.04 8.20
N GLY A 238 -9.01 0.57 7.41
CA GLY A 238 -8.70 0.07 6.07
C GLY A 238 -8.35 -1.42 6.07
N LYS A 239 -7.49 -1.86 6.97
CA LYS A 239 -7.14 -3.28 7.14
C LYS A 239 -8.34 -4.20 7.43
N THR A 240 -9.48 -3.64 7.82
CA THR A 240 -10.73 -4.38 8.12
C THR A 240 -11.87 -4.06 7.16
N GLY A 241 -11.59 -3.36 6.05
CA GLY A 241 -12.58 -3.01 5.02
C GLY A 241 -13.46 -1.80 5.33
N LYS A 242 -12.99 -0.91 6.24
CA LYS A 242 -13.61 0.39 6.51
C LYS A 242 -12.70 1.48 5.96
N HIS A 243 -13.05 1.98 4.80
CA HIS A 243 -12.24 2.92 4.04
C HIS A 243 -12.78 4.35 4.12
N THR A 244 -11.96 5.31 3.69
CA THR A 244 -12.44 6.66 3.42
C THR A 244 -13.18 6.68 2.07
N GLU A 245 -13.92 7.77 1.79
CA GLU A 245 -14.59 7.95 0.49
C GLU A 245 -13.61 7.89 -0.70
N HIS A 246 -12.34 8.16 -0.46
CA HIS A 246 -11.32 8.19 -1.50
C HIS A 246 -11.11 6.84 -2.18
N LEU A 247 -11.23 5.72 -1.45
CA LEU A 247 -11.14 4.40 -2.08
C LEU A 247 -12.26 4.17 -3.10
N GLY A 248 -13.49 4.62 -2.78
CA GLY A 248 -14.61 4.50 -3.70
C GLY A 248 -14.35 5.21 -5.03
N TYR A 249 -13.77 6.40 -5.01
CA TYR A 249 -13.38 7.13 -6.23
C TYR A 249 -12.31 6.38 -7.02
N ILE A 250 -11.23 5.91 -6.36
CA ILE A 250 -10.17 5.11 -7.00
C ILE A 250 -10.77 3.88 -7.70
N LEU A 251 -11.60 3.12 -7.01
CA LEU A 251 -12.17 1.89 -7.55
C LEU A 251 -13.14 2.15 -8.70
N THR A 252 -13.83 3.28 -8.68
CA THR A 252 -14.73 3.67 -9.77
C THR A 252 -13.97 3.84 -11.09
N GLU A 253 -12.80 4.46 -11.06
CA GLU A 253 -11.95 4.62 -12.23
C GLU A 253 -11.22 3.32 -12.58
N LEU A 254 -10.55 2.71 -11.60
CA LEU A 254 -9.75 1.50 -11.79
C LEU A 254 -10.56 0.32 -12.35
N GLN A 255 -11.79 0.14 -11.89
CA GLN A 255 -12.62 -1.03 -12.19
C GLN A 255 -13.62 -0.80 -13.34
N TYR A 256 -13.72 0.43 -13.87
CA TYR A 256 -14.77 0.79 -14.83
C TYR A 256 -14.78 -0.11 -16.06
N MET A 257 -13.63 -0.27 -16.71
CA MET A 257 -13.54 -1.00 -17.99
C MET A 257 -13.90 -2.47 -17.82
N GLN A 258 -13.36 -3.16 -16.82
CA GLN A 258 -13.61 -4.58 -16.56
C GLN A 258 -15.07 -4.85 -16.15
N ARG A 259 -15.72 -3.88 -15.49
CA ARG A 259 -17.13 -3.99 -15.10
C ARG A 259 -18.09 -3.63 -16.23
N ALA A 260 -17.74 -2.63 -17.06
CA ALA A 260 -18.55 -2.21 -18.19
C ALA A 260 -18.49 -3.21 -19.35
N TYR A 261 -17.37 -3.89 -19.54
CA TYR A 261 -17.10 -4.81 -20.64
C TYR A 261 -16.62 -6.18 -20.13
N PRO A 262 -17.49 -6.94 -19.44
CA PRO A 262 -17.11 -8.21 -18.85
C PRO A 262 -16.72 -9.24 -19.92
N GLY A 263 -15.60 -9.94 -19.67
CA GLY A 263 -15.09 -10.98 -20.59
C GLY A 263 -14.28 -10.48 -21.78
N CYS A 264 -14.01 -9.18 -21.86
CA CYS A 264 -13.05 -8.66 -22.84
C CYS A 264 -11.61 -8.91 -22.37
N GLU A 265 -10.70 -9.10 -23.32
CA GLU A 265 -9.27 -9.15 -23.12
C GLU A 265 -8.69 -7.76 -23.41
N TRP A 266 -7.72 -7.30 -22.57
CA TRP A 266 -7.12 -5.96 -22.63
C TRP A 266 -5.61 -6.04 -22.79
#